data_47e38026539f03fc68b538e1d93bce48
#
_entry.id   47e38026539f03fc68b538e1d93bce48
#
_cell.length_a   1.000
_cell.length_b   1.000
_cell.length_c   1.000
_cell.angle_alpha   90.00
_cell.angle_beta   90.00
_cell.angle_gamma   90.00
#
_symmetry.space_group_name_H-M   'P 1'
#
loop_
_entity.id
_entity.type
_entity.pdbx_description
1 polymer ?
#
loop_
_entity_poly.entity_id
_entity_poly.type
_entity_poly.pdbx_seq_one_letter_code
_entity_poly.pdbx_strand_id
1 'polypeptide(L)'
;TKTKQLKDRAEKIEAQARPGHKENSAGTIRLANSGTHAKALIALNDAAISTPDGRALFSTGQKWIERGDRVVLLGANGTGKSRLVMAVLAAIGGAASAIKVAPSLALGYSDQMLAQLPDTATPFALVTRSTNDQTAKSLLAGAGIKPDWQTKAIARLSGGQKARLAMLLLRLSDPNFYLLDEPTNHLDIEGQEALESELLAQGATCLLVSHDRSFVRAVGNRFWQIEKRKLIEVDDPEAFFRAETQPRAR
;
A
#
# COMPACT_ATOMS: atom_id res chain seq x y z
N THR A 1 20.32 26.15 -42.14
CA THR A 1 20.38 24.76 -42.69
C THR A 1 21.01 23.80 -41.70
N LYS A 2 22.06 24.18 -40.93
CA LYS A 2 22.70 23.34 -39.91
C LYS A 2 21.79 23.03 -38.70
N THR A 3 20.96 23.98 -38.30
CA THR A 3 20.05 23.81 -37.13
C THR A 3 18.93 22.82 -37.40
N LYS A 4 18.44 22.71 -38.63
CA LYS A 4 17.40 21.74 -39.02
C LYS A 4 17.95 20.32 -39.04
N GLN A 5 19.18 20.13 -39.52
CA GLN A 5 19.85 18.82 -39.54
C GLN A 5 20.18 18.30 -38.12
N LEU A 6 20.43 19.19 -37.14
CA LEU A 6 20.64 18.82 -35.75
C LEU A 6 19.34 18.40 -35.04
N LYS A 7 18.21 19.07 -35.34
CA LYS A 7 16.89 18.65 -34.83
C LYS A 7 16.47 17.30 -35.38
N ASP A 8 16.57 17.10 -36.70
CA ASP A 8 16.23 15.83 -37.35
C ASP A 8 17.10 14.66 -36.86
N ARG A 9 18.33 14.95 -36.43
CA ARG A 9 19.25 13.95 -35.87
C ARG A 9 18.92 13.64 -34.39
N ALA A 10 18.49 14.63 -33.62
CA ALA A 10 18.03 14.45 -32.24
C ALA A 10 16.73 13.63 -32.19
N GLU A 11 15.75 13.93 -33.04
CA GLU A 11 14.49 13.16 -33.15
C GLU A 11 14.73 11.73 -33.62
N LYS A 12 15.69 11.48 -34.50
CA LYS A 12 16.07 10.12 -34.91
C LYS A 12 16.76 9.33 -33.78
N ILE A 13 17.54 10.00 -32.94
CA ILE A 13 18.21 9.36 -31.79
C ILE A 13 17.17 9.03 -30.69
N GLU A 14 16.21 9.93 -30.44
CA GLU A 14 15.07 9.64 -29.53
C GLU A 14 14.16 8.53 -30.04
N ALA A 15 13.87 8.49 -31.33
CA ALA A 15 13.06 7.41 -31.94
C ALA A 15 13.78 6.05 -32.00
N GLN A 16 15.12 6.04 -31.93
CA GLN A 16 15.94 4.81 -31.88
C GLN A 16 16.34 4.39 -30.47
N ALA A 17 16.09 5.21 -29.47
CA ALA A 17 16.17 4.79 -28.06
C ALA A 17 15.05 3.80 -27.78
N ARG A 18 15.25 2.54 -28.17
CA ARG A 18 14.48 1.43 -27.60
C ARG A 18 14.64 1.53 -26.10
N PRO A 19 13.54 1.52 -25.31
CA PRO A 19 13.67 1.40 -23.87
C PRO A 19 14.49 0.14 -23.62
N GLY A 20 15.67 0.31 -23.08
CA GLY A 20 16.53 -0.81 -22.74
C GLY A 20 15.75 -1.77 -21.89
N HIS A 21 15.68 -3.01 -22.33
CA HIS A 21 15.16 -4.11 -21.53
C HIS A 21 16.10 -4.21 -20.32
N LYS A 22 15.77 -3.49 -19.23
CA LYS A 22 16.34 -3.80 -17.93
C LYS A 22 15.79 -5.18 -17.60
N GLU A 23 16.67 -6.18 -17.61
CA GLU A 23 16.43 -7.46 -16.96
C GLU A 23 16.20 -7.15 -15.48
N ASN A 24 14.95 -6.91 -15.11
CA ASN A 24 14.55 -6.76 -13.71
C ASN A 24 14.63 -8.12 -13.06
N SER A 25 15.74 -8.39 -12.39
CA SER A 25 15.89 -9.53 -11.47
C SER A 25 14.97 -9.41 -10.25
N ALA A 26 14.50 -8.21 -9.92
CA ALA A 26 13.44 -7.93 -8.95
C ALA A 26 12.08 -8.01 -9.64
N GLY A 27 11.16 -8.80 -9.09
CA GLY A 27 9.81 -8.96 -9.64
C GLY A 27 9.03 -7.65 -9.67
N THR A 28 8.19 -7.48 -10.67
CA THR A 28 7.35 -6.29 -10.84
C THR A 28 6.18 -6.33 -9.86
N ILE A 29 6.05 -5.32 -9.00
CA ILE A 29 4.84 -5.08 -8.20
C ILE A 29 3.85 -4.33 -9.08
N ARG A 30 2.62 -4.82 -9.14
CA ARG A 30 1.51 -4.15 -9.83
C ARG A 30 0.27 -4.16 -8.94
N LEU A 31 -0.50 -3.11 -8.96
CA LEU A 31 -1.75 -2.95 -8.23
C LEU A 31 -2.93 -2.83 -9.20
N ALA A 32 -4.13 -3.07 -8.72
CA ALA A 32 -5.36 -2.88 -9.45
C ALA A 32 -6.14 -1.68 -8.88
N ASN A 33 -7.03 -1.11 -9.69
CA ASN A 33 -7.98 -0.09 -9.27
C ASN A 33 -9.30 -0.34 -10.03
N SER A 34 -10.21 -1.07 -9.39
CA SER A 34 -11.48 -1.49 -9.98
C SER A 34 -12.48 -0.34 -10.23
N GLY A 35 -12.14 0.87 -9.76
CA GLY A 35 -13.02 2.03 -9.86
C GLY A 35 -14.27 1.93 -8.98
N THR A 36 -14.79 3.06 -8.60
CA THR A 36 -16.05 3.20 -7.85
C THR A 36 -16.72 4.52 -8.17
N HIS A 37 -18.06 4.57 -8.05
CA HIS A 37 -18.85 5.80 -8.19
C HIS A 37 -19.07 6.53 -6.85
N ALA A 38 -18.71 5.91 -5.71
CA ALA A 38 -18.83 6.55 -4.41
C ALA A 38 -17.84 7.71 -4.30
N LYS A 39 -18.31 8.87 -3.83
CA LYS A 39 -17.47 10.04 -3.60
C LYS A 39 -16.51 9.78 -2.45
N ALA A 40 -17.01 9.35 -1.30
CA ALA A 40 -16.22 8.93 -0.16
C ALA A 40 -16.34 7.41 0.03
N LEU A 41 -15.20 6.73 0.14
CA LEU A 41 -15.14 5.29 0.42
C LEU A 41 -15.24 4.99 1.90
N ILE A 42 -14.64 5.83 2.74
CA ILE A 42 -14.67 5.73 4.20
C ILE A 42 -14.97 7.10 4.79
N ALA A 43 -15.86 7.15 5.78
CA ALA A 43 -16.11 8.33 6.58
C ALA A 43 -16.00 7.99 8.08
N LEU A 44 -15.19 8.75 8.80
CA LEU A 44 -15.02 8.71 10.24
C LEU A 44 -15.88 9.80 10.86
N ASN A 45 -16.88 9.44 11.66
CA ASN A 45 -17.84 10.37 12.25
C ASN A 45 -17.61 10.44 13.76
N ASP A 46 -16.58 11.15 14.20
CA ASP A 46 -16.20 11.23 15.61
C ASP A 46 -15.98 9.86 16.28
N ALA A 47 -15.38 8.93 15.56
CA ALA A 47 -15.12 7.61 16.11
C ALA A 47 -14.13 7.68 17.28
N ALA A 48 -14.52 7.13 18.43
CA ALA A 48 -13.62 6.94 19.55
C ALA A 48 -12.79 5.68 19.36
N ILE A 49 -11.48 5.84 19.27
CA ILE A 49 -10.54 4.71 19.14
C ILE A 49 -10.02 4.35 20.52
N SER A 50 -10.17 3.07 20.88
CA SER A 50 -9.85 2.55 22.21
C SER A 50 -8.98 1.29 22.14
N THR A 51 -8.32 0.99 23.24
CA THR A 51 -7.66 -0.30 23.48
C THR A 51 -8.69 -1.41 23.68
N PRO A 52 -8.31 -2.70 23.61
CA PRO A 52 -9.24 -3.82 23.84
C PRO A 52 -9.90 -3.82 25.23
N ASP A 53 -9.21 -3.29 26.24
CA ASP A 53 -9.69 -3.09 27.59
C ASP A 53 -10.56 -1.83 27.79
N GLY A 54 -10.90 -1.14 26.70
CA GLY A 54 -11.82 0.00 26.68
C GLY A 54 -11.21 1.37 26.99
N ARG A 55 -9.90 1.46 27.23
CA ARG A 55 -9.24 2.75 27.46
C ARG A 55 -9.22 3.59 26.19
N ALA A 56 -9.80 4.78 26.22
CA ALA A 56 -9.83 5.69 25.08
C ALA A 56 -8.40 6.18 24.73
N LEU A 57 -8.03 6.05 23.46
CA LEU A 57 -6.76 6.50 22.92
C LEU A 57 -6.91 7.89 22.28
N PHE A 58 -7.83 8.04 21.34
CA PHE A 58 -8.10 9.31 20.66
C PHE A 58 -9.47 9.31 19.96
N SER A 59 -9.94 10.51 19.59
CA SER A 59 -11.10 10.72 18.72
C SER A 59 -10.66 11.09 17.31
N THR A 60 -11.41 10.60 16.31
CA THR A 60 -11.07 10.86 14.90
C THR A 60 -11.53 12.23 14.42
N GLY A 61 -12.50 12.83 15.08
CA GLY A 61 -13.24 13.93 14.48
C GLY A 61 -13.95 13.49 13.20
N GLN A 62 -14.35 14.44 12.38
CA GLN A 62 -14.94 14.18 11.07
C GLN A 62 -13.82 14.10 10.03
N LYS A 63 -13.64 12.93 9.41
CA LYS A 63 -12.66 12.67 8.37
C LYS A 63 -13.26 11.75 7.31
N TRP A 64 -12.78 11.85 6.10
CA TRP A 64 -13.19 10.96 5.00
C TRP A 64 -12.03 10.67 4.07
N ILE A 65 -12.13 9.54 3.39
CA ILE A 65 -11.21 9.14 2.33
C ILE A 65 -12.00 9.05 1.04
N GLU A 66 -11.65 9.90 0.08
CA GLU A 66 -12.23 9.95 -1.25
C GLU A 66 -11.36 9.17 -2.25
N ARG A 67 -11.90 8.97 -3.44
CA ARG A 67 -11.16 8.30 -4.52
C ARG A 67 -9.90 9.10 -4.88
N GLY A 68 -8.77 8.41 -4.97
CA GLY A 68 -7.46 8.99 -5.25
C GLY A 68 -6.74 9.55 -4.02
N ASP A 69 -7.37 9.52 -2.84
CA ASP A 69 -6.71 9.88 -1.59
C ASP A 69 -5.71 8.80 -1.18
N ARG A 70 -4.48 9.19 -0.97
CA ARG A 70 -3.44 8.36 -0.36
C ARG A 70 -3.11 8.95 1.01
N VAL A 71 -3.97 8.56 1.96
CA VAL A 71 -3.90 9.06 3.34
C VAL A 71 -2.81 8.31 4.10
N VAL A 72 -1.84 9.02 4.64
CA VAL A 72 -0.82 8.47 5.51
C VAL A 72 -1.15 8.77 6.96
N LEU A 73 -1.20 7.73 7.79
CA LEU A 73 -1.46 7.82 9.22
C LEU A 73 -0.16 7.97 9.99
N LEU A 74 0.07 9.15 10.55
CA LEU A 74 1.25 9.53 11.34
C LEU A 74 0.96 9.46 12.84
N GLY A 75 1.94 9.10 13.61
CA GLY A 75 1.83 9.07 15.07
C GLY A 75 2.94 8.25 15.71
N ALA A 76 3.37 8.62 16.91
CA ALA A 76 4.37 7.89 17.65
C ALA A 76 3.93 6.44 17.94
N ASN A 77 4.89 5.58 18.29
CA ASN A 77 4.56 4.20 18.65
C ASN A 77 3.62 4.17 19.86
N GLY A 78 2.63 3.28 19.82
CA GLY A 78 1.62 3.14 20.88
C GLY A 78 0.50 4.18 20.88
N THR A 79 0.45 5.13 19.95
CA THR A 79 -0.62 6.13 19.88
C THR A 79 -1.96 5.58 19.41
N GLY A 80 -1.99 4.38 18.83
CA GLY A 80 -3.21 3.73 18.39
C GLY A 80 -3.41 3.63 16.88
N LYS A 81 -2.34 3.78 16.06
CA LYS A 81 -2.41 3.60 14.60
C LYS A 81 -3.05 2.28 14.22
N SER A 82 -2.51 1.16 14.71
CA SER A 82 -3.06 -0.17 14.45
C SER A 82 -4.48 -0.36 14.99
N ARG A 83 -4.87 0.36 16.04
CA ARG A 83 -6.26 0.34 16.55
C ARG A 83 -7.24 1.02 15.59
N LEU A 84 -6.82 2.11 14.93
CA LEU A 84 -7.62 2.74 13.88
C LEU A 84 -7.73 1.79 12.66
N VAL A 85 -6.62 1.17 12.24
CA VAL A 85 -6.62 0.16 11.17
C VAL A 85 -7.62 -0.95 11.48
N MET A 86 -7.58 -1.53 12.68
CA MET A 86 -8.52 -2.59 13.10
C MET A 86 -9.96 -2.11 13.17
N ALA A 87 -10.22 -0.86 13.61
CA ALA A 87 -11.55 -0.29 13.62
C ALA A 87 -12.12 -0.10 12.21
N VAL A 88 -11.29 0.33 11.26
CA VAL A 88 -11.66 0.43 9.84
C VAL A 88 -11.96 -0.96 9.26
N LEU A 89 -11.10 -1.96 9.51
CA LEU A 89 -11.34 -3.35 9.09
C LEU A 89 -12.66 -3.90 9.65
N ALA A 90 -12.94 -3.69 10.93
CA ALA A 90 -14.18 -4.12 11.56
C ALA A 90 -15.41 -3.46 10.90
N ALA A 91 -15.33 -2.16 10.59
CA ALA A 91 -16.41 -1.45 9.90
C ALA A 91 -16.62 -1.97 8.47
N ILE A 92 -15.54 -2.28 7.74
CA ILE A 92 -15.61 -2.91 6.41
C ILE A 92 -16.26 -4.30 6.51
N GLY A 93 -15.98 -5.05 7.58
CA GLY A 93 -16.61 -6.33 7.91
C GLY A 93 -18.08 -6.21 8.39
N GLY A 94 -18.66 -5.02 8.41
CA GLY A 94 -20.06 -4.79 8.76
C GLY A 94 -20.32 -4.51 10.25
N ALA A 95 -19.28 -4.33 11.09
CA ALA A 95 -19.48 -3.96 12.49
C ALA A 95 -20.11 -2.56 12.59
N ALA A 96 -21.16 -2.45 13.42
CA ALA A 96 -21.79 -1.17 13.68
C ALA A 96 -20.80 -0.21 14.38
N SER A 97 -20.52 0.92 13.78
CA SER A 97 -19.57 1.90 14.32
C SER A 97 -19.84 3.31 13.78
N ALA A 98 -19.14 4.30 14.36
CA ALA A 98 -19.09 5.66 13.82
C ALA A 98 -18.27 5.76 12.52
N ILE A 99 -17.66 4.66 12.07
CA ILE A 99 -16.98 4.55 10.78
C ILE A 99 -17.99 4.03 9.75
N LYS A 100 -18.24 4.81 8.71
CA LYS A 100 -19.11 4.42 7.60
C LYS A 100 -18.27 4.04 6.39
N VAL A 101 -18.69 2.98 5.72
CA VAL A 101 -18.02 2.40 4.57
C VAL A 101 -18.97 2.39 3.39
N ALA A 102 -18.48 2.79 2.22
CA ALA A 102 -19.28 2.74 1.00
C ALA A 102 -19.60 1.27 0.63
N PRO A 103 -20.85 0.95 0.25
CA PRO A 103 -21.21 -0.42 -0.15
C PRO A 103 -20.40 -0.96 -1.32
N SER A 104 -19.86 -0.09 -2.16
CA SER A 104 -19.01 -0.43 -3.31
C SER A 104 -17.54 -0.60 -2.97
N LEU A 105 -17.15 -0.51 -1.68
CA LEU A 105 -15.76 -0.66 -1.29
C LEU A 105 -15.31 -2.13 -1.45
N ALA A 106 -14.28 -2.32 -2.25
CA ALA A 106 -13.55 -3.57 -2.39
C ALA A 106 -12.18 -3.41 -1.73
N LEU A 107 -11.98 -4.11 -0.61
CA LEU A 107 -10.78 -3.98 0.21
C LEU A 107 -9.61 -4.81 -0.33
N GLY A 108 -8.45 -4.18 -0.45
CA GLY A 108 -7.15 -4.81 -0.47
C GLY A 108 -6.41 -4.56 0.85
N TYR A 109 -6.14 -5.60 1.61
CA TYR A 109 -5.47 -5.47 2.90
C TYR A 109 -4.13 -6.18 2.93
N SER A 110 -3.11 -5.49 3.42
CA SER A 110 -1.81 -6.08 3.75
C SER A 110 -1.40 -5.64 5.16
N ASP A 111 -1.22 -6.61 6.04
CA ASP A 111 -0.71 -6.36 7.39
C ASP A 111 0.83 -6.44 7.44
N GLN A 112 1.38 -5.88 8.51
CA GLN A 112 2.81 -5.85 8.77
C GLN A 112 3.44 -7.25 8.86
N MET A 113 2.70 -8.24 9.31
CA MET A 113 3.20 -9.60 9.55
C MET A 113 3.00 -10.52 8.35
N LEU A 114 2.33 -10.06 7.27
CA LEU A 114 1.92 -10.89 6.14
C LEU A 114 1.13 -12.15 6.59
N ALA A 115 0.39 -12.05 7.71
CA ALA A 115 -0.32 -13.15 8.33
C ALA A 115 -1.44 -13.73 7.46
N GLN A 116 -1.87 -12.99 6.43
CA GLN A 116 -2.82 -13.46 5.42
C GLN A 116 -2.24 -14.55 4.50
N LEU A 117 -0.92 -14.78 4.53
CA LEU A 117 -0.28 -15.84 3.73
C LEU A 117 -0.20 -17.14 4.52
N PRO A 118 -0.94 -18.20 4.15
CA PRO A 118 -0.88 -19.48 4.87
C PRO A 118 0.45 -20.18 4.60
N ASP A 119 1.19 -20.47 5.66
CA ASP A 119 2.54 -21.03 5.61
C ASP A 119 2.64 -22.37 4.86
N THR A 120 1.59 -23.19 4.92
CA THR A 120 1.53 -24.52 4.28
C THR A 120 1.11 -24.50 2.83
N ALA A 121 0.51 -23.41 2.35
CA ALA A 121 0.14 -23.25 0.95
C ALA A 121 1.37 -23.01 0.07
N THR A 122 1.17 -23.12 -1.25
CA THR A 122 2.18 -22.74 -2.24
C THR A 122 1.77 -21.46 -2.97
N PRO A 123 2.71 -20.62 -3.43
CA PRO A 123 2.39 -19.46 -4.26
C PRO A 123 1.49 -19.82 -5.45
N PHE A 124 1.81 -20.91 -6.13
CA PHE A 124 1.05 -21.40 -7.28
C PHE A 124 -0.40 -21.70 -6.90
N ALA A 125 -0.63 -22.46 -5.82
CA ALA A 125 -1.98 -22.81 -5.39
C ALA A 125 -2.82 -21.59 -4.95
N LEU A 126 -2.19 -20.53 -4.45
CA LEU A 126 -2.93 -19.30 -4.12
C LEU A 126 -3.31 -18.52 -5.36
N VAL A 127 -2.40 -18.37 -6.32
CA VAL A 127 -2.64 -17.57 -7.52
C VAL A 127 -3.62 -18.26 -8.48
N THR A 128 -3.58 -19.60 -8.57
CA THR A 128 -4.53 -20.38 -9.40
C THR A 128 -5.99 -20.33 -8.91
N ARG A 129 -6.25 -19.84 -7.70
CA ARG A 129 -7.64 -19.57 -7.25
C ARG A 129 -8.32 -18.47 -8.06
N SER A 130 -7.54 -17.55 -8.64
CA SER A 130 -8.05 -16.39 -9.37
C SER A 130 -7.71 -16.41 -10.87
N THR A 131 -6.94 -17.40 -11.34
CA THR A 131 -6.47 -17.45 -12.73
C THR A 131 -6.13 -18.88 -13.15
N ASN A 132 -5.87 -19.11 -14.46
CA ASN A 132 -5.42 -20.40 -14.95
C ASN A 132 -3.93 -20.65 -14.71
N ASP A 133 -3.49 -21.89 -14.82
CA ASP A 133 -2.13 -22.34 -14.52
C ASP A 133 -1.04 -21.59 -15.29
N GLN A 134 -1.25 -21.36 -16.59
CA GLN A 134 -0.28 -20.68 -17.43
C GLN A 134 -0.11 -19.22 -17.01
N THR A 135 -1.21 -18.54 -16.75
CA THR A 135 -1.22 -17.15 -16.27
C THR A 135 -0.62 -17.07 -14.86
N ALA A 136 -0.94 -18.02 -13.97
CA ALA A 136 -0.37 -18.07 -12.62
C ALA A 136 1.16 -18.15 -12.64
N LYS A 137 1.74 -19.03 -13.46
CA LYS A 137 3.18 -19.16 -13.60
C LYS A 137 3.82 -17.86 -14.10
N SER A 138 3.22 -17.22 -15.09
CA SER A 138 3.70 -15.96 -15.65
C SER A 138 3.64 -14.83 -14.63
N LEU A 139 2.52 -14.69 -13.88
CA LEU A 139 2.35 -13.67 -12.86
C LEU A 139 3.34 -13.86 -11.71
N LEU A 140 3.56 -15.10 -11.25
CA LEU A 140 4.52 -15.41 -10.20
C LEU A 140 5.95 -15.11 -10.65
N ALA A 141 6.32 -15.48 -11.87
CA ALA A 141 7.63 -15.15 -12.43
C ALA A 141 7.80 -13.63 -12.54
N GLY A 142 6.78 -12.91 -13.02
CA GLY A 142 6.76 -11.45 -13.07
C GLY A 142 6.84 -10.79 -11.69
N ALA A 143 6.36 -11.43 -10.63
CA ALA A 143 6.54 -11.00 -9.24
C ALA A 143 7.89 -11.42 -8.64
N GLY A 144 8.82 -12.01 -9.43
CA GLY A 144 10.14 -12.45 -8.98
C GLY A 144 10.15 -13.75 -8.20
N ILE A 145 9.08 -14.53 -8.27
CA ILE A 145 9.02 -15.88 -7.68
C ILE A 145 9.40 -16.89 -8.76
N LYS A 146 10.67 -17.32 -8.74
CA LYS A 146 11.23 -18.26 -9.72
C LYS A 146 10.46 -19.58 -9.74
N PRO A 147 10.43 -20.32 -10.88
CA PRO A 147 9.68 -21.58 -11.02
C PRO A 147 9.88 -22.57 -9.87
N ASP A 148 11.12 -22.76 -9.42
CA ASP A 148 11.47 -23.68 -8.33
C ASP A 148 10.85 -23.31 -6.97
N TRP A 149 10.39 -22.06 -6.80
CA TRP A 149 9.77 -21.55 -5.59
C TRP A 149 8.26 -21.50 -5.66
N GLN A 150 7.68 -21.56 -6.86
CA GLN A 150 6.23 -21.43 -7.06
C GLN A 150 5.43 -22.58 -6.41
N THR A 151 6.03 -23.77 -6.32
CA THR A 151 5.41 -24.99 -5.76
C THR A 151 5.92 -25.35 -4.36
N LYS A 152 6.81 -24.54 -3.77
CA LYS A 152 7.28 -24.73 -2.39
C LYS A 152 6.35 -24.07 -1.40
N ALA A 153 6.29 -24.57 -0.17
CA ALA A 153 5.52 -23.98 0.89
C ALA A 153 5.95 -22.52 1.15
N ILE A 154 4.98 -21.65 1.36
CA ILE A 154 5.19 -20.20 1.62
C ILE A 154 6.10 -19.96 2.81
N ALA A 155 6.06 -20.83 3.81
CA ALA A 155 7.00 -20.78 4.95
C ALA A 155 8.48 -20.73 4.52
N ARG A 156 8.83 -21.29 3.35
CA ARG A 156 10.20 -21.35 2.82
C ARG A 156 10.61 -20.11 2.02
N LEU A 157 9.68 -19.24 1.70
CA LEU A 157 9.96 -18.01 0.97
C LEU A 157 10.71 -17.01 1.86
N SER A 158 11.58 -16.20 1.26
CA SER A 158 12.16 -15.05 1.93
C SER A 158 11.09 -13.99 2.24
N GLY A 159 11.38 -13.08 3.18
CA GLY A 159 10.47 -11.96 3.49
C GLY A 159 10.09 -11.16 2.25
N GLY A 160 11.05 -10.82 1.40
CA GLY A 160 10.80 -10.12 0.14
C GLY A 160 9.94 -10.91 -0.85
N GLN A 161 10.15 -12.23 -0.95
CA GLN A 161 9.28 -13.08 -1.79
C GLN A 161 7.85 -13.14 -1.24
N LYS A 162 7.68 -13.24 0.09
CA LYS A 162 6.36 -13.20 0.74
C LYS A 162 5.66 -11.86 0.49
N ALA A 163 6.37 -10.75 0.63
CA ALA A 163 5.82 -9.42 0.37
C ALA A 163 5.36 -9.25 -1.09
N ARG A 164 6.18 -9.67 -2.05
CA ARG A 164 5.81 -9.63 -3.48
C ARG A 164 4.62 -10.54 -3.80
N LEU A 165 4.54 -11.72 -3.18
CA LEU A 165 3.38 -12.60 -3.31
C LEU A 165 2.12 -11.95 -2.76
N ALA A 166 2.19 -11.32 -1.58
CA ALA A 166 1.07 -10.61 -0.97
C ALA A 166 0.57 -9.48 -1.89
N MET A 167 1.47 -8.69 -2.48
CA MET A 167 1.11 -7.63 -3.43
C MET A 167 0.47 -8.20 -4.70
N LEU A 168 0.96 -9.33 -5.21
CA LEU A 168 0.34 -10.00 -6.35
C LEU A 168 -1.09 -10.47 -6.02
N LEU A 169 -1.31 -11.08 -4.86
CA LEU A 169 -2.63 -11.52 -4.42
C LEU A 169 -3.60 -10.35 -4.20
N LEU A 170 -3.09 -9.26 -3.61
CA LEU A 170 -3.86 -8.01 -3.49
C LEU A 170 -4.32 -7.50 -4.86
N ARG A 171 -3.44 -7.46 -5.84
CA ARG A 171 -3.79 -7.06 -7.20
C ARG A 171 -4.85 -7.96 -7.82
N LEU A 172 -4.76 -9.27 -7.61
CA LEU A 172 -5.72 -10.23 -8.17
C LEU A 172 -7.11 -10.15 -7.54
N SER A 173 -7.24 -9.56 -6.35
CA SER A 173 -8.54 -9.28 -5.73
C SER A 173 -9.23 -8.03 -6.28
N ASP A 174 -8.58 -7.30 -7.20
CA ASP A 174 -9.08 -6.09 -7.87
C ASP A 174 -9.73 -5.06 -6.92
N PRO A 175 -9.01 -4.59 -5.89
CA PRO A 175 -9.57 -3.69 -4.91
C PRO A 175 -9.68 -2.27 -5.46
N ASN A 176 -10.60 -1.47 -4.86
CA ASN A 176 -10.67 -0.04 -5.08
C ASN A 176 -10.25 0.79 -3.87
N PHE A 177 -9.90 0.12 -2.76
CA PHE A 177 -9.34 0.73 -1.56
C PHE A 177 -8.28 -0.18 -0.95
N TYR A 178 -7.11 0.37 -0.69
CA TYR A 178 -6.01 -0.34 -0.06
C TYR A 178 -5.84 0.11 1.39
N LEU A 179 -5.73 -0.85 2.29
CA LEU A 179 -5.33 -0.64 3.68
C LEU A 179 -3.98 -1.32 3.88
N LEU A 180 -2.92 -0.52 3.98
CA LEU A 180 -1.54 -1.00 3.99
C LEU A 180 -0.86 -0.62 5.30
N ASP A 181 -0.49 -1.62 6.10
CA ASP A 181 0.22 -1.45 7.37
C ASP A 181 1.68 -1.88 7.19
N GLU A 182 2.61 -0.92 7.19
CA GLU A 182 4.04 -1.09 6.95
C GLU A 182 4.39 -1.86 5.66
N PRO A 183 3.84 -1.47 4.49
CA PRO A 183 3.96 -2.27 3.26
C PRO A 183 5.37 -2.34 2.70
N THR A 184 6.27 -1.46 3.11
CA THR A 184 7.68 -1.45 2.70
C THR A 184 8.55 -2.42 3.51
N ASN A 185 8.07 -2.89 4.65
CA ASN A 185 8.78 -3.90 5.43
C ASN A 185 8.97 -5.17 4.60
N HIS A 186 10.17 -5.74 4.67
CA HIS A 186 10.57 -6.93 3.93
C HIS A 186 10.70 -6.77 2.41
N LEU A 187 10.45 -5.58 1.84
CA LEU A 187 10.79 -5.28 0.46
C LEU A 187 12.24 -4.78 0.37
N ASP A 188 12.93 -5.19 -0.68
CA ASP A 188 14.18 -4.56 -1.10
C ASP A 188 13.90 -3.19 -1.75
N ILE A 189 14.94 -2.41 -1.98
CA ILE A 189 14.82 -1.06 -2.54
C ILE A 189 14.02 -1.07 -3.85
N GLU A 190 14.32 -2.01 -4.75
CA GLU A 190 13.62 -2.14 -6.02
C GLU A 190 12.13 -2.50 -5.84
N GLY A 191 11.79 -3.32 -4.84
CA GLY A 191 10.42 -3.63 -4.47
C GLY A 191 9.67 -2.45 -3.89
N GLN A 192 10.33 -1.60 -3.09
CA GLN A 192 9.76 -0.37 -2.55
C GLN A 192 9.48 0.65 -3.66
N GLU A 193 10.44 0.88 -4.56
CA GLU A 193 10.28 1.76 -5.72
C GLU A 193 9.16 1.28 -6.66
N ALA A 194 9.05 -0.04 -6.86
CA ALA A 194 7.99 -0.62 -7.67
C ALA A 194 6.60 -0.42 -7.02
N LEU A 195 6.47 -0.62 -5.70
CA LEU A 195 5.22 -0.37 -4.97
C LEU A 195 4.83 1.12 -5.04
N GLU A 196 5.78 2.03 -4.83
CA GLU A 196 5.59 3.47 -4.94
C GLU A 196 5.06 3.85 -6.32
N SER A 197 5.74 3.38 -7.38
CA SER A 197 5.37 3.66 -8.76
C SER A 197 3.95 3.15 -9.08
N GLU A 198 3.58 1.97 -8.60
CA GLU A 198 2.24 1.40 -8.83
C GLU A 198 1.14 2.17 -8.09
N LEU A 199 1.37 2.58 -6.83
CA LEU A 199 0.41 3.38 -6.07
C LEU A 199 0.15 4.73 -6.75
N LEU A 200 1.17 5.34 -7.33
CA LEU A 200 1.07 6.60 -8.05
C LEU A 200 0.41 6.43 -9.43
N ALA A 201 0.85 5.45 -10.22
CA ALA A 201 0.39 5.25 -11.60
C ALA A 201 -1.09 4.85 -11.67
N GLN A 202 -1.58 4.07 -10.73
CA GLN A 202 -2.97 3.61 -10.69
C GLN A 202 -3.93 4.62 -10.03
N GLY A 203 -3.42 5.73 -9.50
CA GLY A 203 -4.25 6.66 -8.73
C GLY A 203 -4.93 5.94 -7.56
N ALA A 204 -4.21 5.06 -6.89
CA ALA A 204 -4.74 4.21 -5.84
C ALA A 204 -5.37 5.04 -4.70
N THR A 205 -6.46 4.54 -4.15
CA THR A 205 -7.05 5.08 -2.92
C THR A 205 -6.59 4.23 -1.76
N CYS A 206 -5.96 4.82 -0.75
CA CYS A 206 -5.42 4.03 0.35
C CYS A 206 -5.37 4.76 1.69
N LEU A 207 -5.34 3.95 2.75
CA LEU A 207 -4.90 4.33 4.08
C LEU A 207 -3.60 3.59 4.38
N LEU A 208 -2.53 4.34 4.60
CA LEU A 208 -1.17 3.85 4.79
C LEU A 208 -0.70 4.09 6.21
N VAL A 209 -0.06 3.09 6.81
CA VAL A 209 0.81 3.26 7.98
C VAL A 209 2.22 2.92 7.54
N SER A 210 3.17 3.82 7.66
CA SER A 210 4.58 3.56 7.36
C SER A 210 5.50 4.45 8.18
N HIS A 211 6.66 3.90 8.56
CA HIS A 211 7.77 4.61 9.17
C HIS A 211 8.84 5.03 8.16
N ASP A 212 8.74 4.57 6.91
CA ASP A 212 9.64 4.97 5.83
C ASP A 212 9.29 6.39 5.36
N ARG A 213 10.15 7.34 5.74
CA ARG A 213 9.95 8.77 5.44
C ARG A 213 9.99 9.06 3.94
N SER A 214 10.83 8.34 3.20
CA SER A 214 10.95 8.53 1.75
C SER A 214 9.66 8.09 1.05
N PHE A 215 9.20 6.89 1.39
CA PHE A 215 7.95 6.34 0.87
C PHE A 215 6.73 7.21 1.22
N VAL A 216 6.64 7.68 2.48
CA VAL A 216 5.56 8.57 2.93
C VAL A 216 5.51 9.86 2.11
N ARG A 217 6.67 10.50 1.85
CA ARG A 217 6.75 11.73 1.05
C ARG A 217 6.38 11.51 -0.41
N ALA A 218 6.79 10.39 -0.96
CA ALA A 218 6.56 10.07 -2.36
C ALA A 218 5.09 9.72 -2.64
N VAL A 219 4.49 8.90 -1.77
CA VAL A 219 3.16 8.32 -2.01
C VAL A 219 2.04 9.17 -1.42
N GLY A 220 2.21 9.71 -0.22
CA GLY A 220 1.15 10.43 0.51
C GLY A 220 0.72 11.71 -0.18
N ASN A 221 -0.60 11.94 -0.29
CA ASN A 221 -1.15 13.22 -0.72
C ASN A 221 -2.06 13.85 0.35
N ARG A 222 -2.36 13.10 1.42
CA ARG A 222 -3.04 13.58 2.64
C ARG A 222 -2.40 12.95 3.87
N PHE A 223 -2.29 13.71 4.95
CA PHE A 223 -1.59 13.25 6.15
C PHE A 223 -2.47 13.42 7.38
N TRP A 224 -2.76 12.32 8.07
CA TRP A 224 -3.50 12.31 9.31
C TRP A 224 -2.53 12.02 10.47
N GLN A 225 -2.46 12.91 11.43
CA GLN A 225 -1.58 12.80 12.58
C GLN A 225 -2.38 12.57 13.87
N ILE A 226 -1.96 11.55 14.64
CA ILE A 226 -2.47 11.36 16.00
C ILE A 226 -1.65 12.22 16.95
N GLU A 227 -2.27 13.29 17.46
CA GLU A 227 -1.66 14.22 18.39
C GLU A 227 -2.65 14.62 19.49
N LYS A 228 -2.18 14.70 20.74
CA LYS A 228 -2.99 15.13 21.90
C LYS A 228 -4.35 14.46 21.98
N ARG A 229 -4.40 13.15 21.69
CA ARG A 229 -5.63 12.31 21.71
C ARG A 229 -6.67 12.72 20.65
N LYS A 230 -6.24 13.31 19.57
CA LYS A 230 -7.09 13.66 18.40
C LYS A 230 -6.40 13.22 17.11
N LEU A 231 -7.20 12.90 16.11
CA LEU A 231 -6.75 12.72 14.74
C LEU A 231 -6.90 14.04 14.01
N ILE A 232 -5.79 14.68 13.71
CA ILE A 232 -5.76 15.95 12.95
C ILE A 232 -5.25 15.71 11.54
N GLU A 233 -5.62 16.56 10.60
CA GLU A 233 -5.05 16.58 9.26
C GLU A 233 -3.98 17.66 9.20
N VAL A 234 -2.84 17.33 8.61
CA VAL A 234 -1.69 18.23 8.46
C VAL A 234 -1.33 18.33 6.98
N ASP A 235 -0.80 19.49 6.58
CA ASP A 235 -0.48 19.74 5.16
C ASP A 235 0.72 18.94 4.69
N ASP A 236 1.69 18.70 5.58
CA ASP A 236 2.88 17.90 5.29
C ASP A 236 3.34 17.09 6.52
N PRO A 237 4.12 16.01 6.33
CA PRO A 237 4.59 15.18 7.43
C PRO A 237 5.87 15.70 8.12
N GLU A 238 6.46 16.80 7.65
CA GLU A 238 7.81 17.22 8.06
C GLU A 238 7.91 17.64 9.53
N ALA A 239 6.86 18.29 10.03
CA ALA A 239 6.81 18.67 11.46
C ALA A 239 6.83 17.42 12.35
N PHE A 240 6.08 16.39 11.98
CA PHE A 240 6.08 15.09 12.66
C PHE A 240 7.45 14.41 12.60
N PHE A 241 8.08 14.33 11.43
CA PHE A 241 9.39 13.70 11.27
C PHE A 241 10.50 14.41 12.04
N ARG A 242 10.46 15.73 12.11
CA ARG A 242 11.41 16.52 12.92
C ARG A 242 11.23 16.26 14.42
N ALA A 243 9.99 16.19 14.88
CA ALA A 243 9.70 15.90 16.29
C ALA A 243 10.13 14.49 16.71
N GLU A 244 10.03 13.49 15.81
CA GLU A 244 10.52 12.13 16.09
C GLU A 244 12.06 12.04 16.17
N THR A 245 12.78 12.92 15.48
CA THR A 245 14.26 12.90 15.44
C THR A 245 14.89 13.61 16.65
N GLN A 246 14.13 14.44 17.34
CA GLN A 246 14.62 15.10 18.57
C GLN A 246 14.57 14.12 19.74
N PRO A 247 15.69 13.93 20.49
CA PRO A 247 15.66 13.13 21.69
C PRO A 247 14.63 13.74 22.66
N ARG A 248 13.66 12.92 23.10
CA ARG A 248 12.72 13.35 24.14
C ARG A 248 13.53 13.74 25.37
N ALA A 249 13.51 15.02 25.74
CA ALA A 249 14.02 15.45 27.03
C ALA A 249 13.29 14.63 28.13
N ARG A 250 14.09 13.94 28.93
CA ARG A 250 13.61 13.12 30.07
C ARG A 250 13.09 14.00 31.18
#